data_8ae35bdcbff454b265354dd4a5f9add9
#
_entry.id   8ae35bdcbff454b265354dd4a5f9add9
#
_cell.length_a   1.000
_cell.length_b   1.000
_cell.length_c   1.000
_cell.angle_alpha   90.00
_cell.angle_beta   90.00
_cell.angle_gamma   90.00
#
_symmetry.space_group_name_H-M   'P 1'
#
loop_
_entity.id
_entity.type
_entity.pdbx_description
1 polymer ?
#
loop_
_entity_poly.entity_id
_entity_poly.type
_entity_poly.pdbx_seq_one_letter_code
_entity_poly.pdbx_strand_id
1 'polypeptide(L)'
;MLSFHENHKEKVMDSYLPHILNKYKAMKEGEKVLKHYTRAGGPWQSSELGHPATFDTIAMEPELKKAILDDLDRFLRRKSFYKKVGKAWKRGYLLYGPPGTGKTSLIAAMANYLKFDVYDLELSSVFSNADLMMSLRNTSNRSILVIEDIDCNKEVRDRSEEDGDLSLKRKFKRVSVS
;
A
#
# COMPACT_ATOMS: atom_id res chain seq x y z
N MET A 1 -12.38 -9.07 34.16
CA MET A 1 -12.71 -7.89 35.03
C MET A 1 -11.41 -7.42 35.65
N LEU A 2 -11.05 -6.15 35.58
CA LEU A 2 -9.86 -5.58 36.21
C LEU A 2 -10.31 -4.96 37.55
N SER A 3 -9.76 -5.42 38.67
CA SER A 3 -10.03 -4.88 40.00
C SER A 3 -8.72 -4.36 40.60
N PHE A 4 -8.76 -3.23 41.26
CA PHE A 4 -7.62 -2.59 41.89
C PHE A 4 -8.09 -1.70 43.04
N HIS A 5 -7.17 -1.40 43.96
CA HIS A 5 -7.46 -0.54 45.11
C HIS A 5 -7.56 0.94 44.62
N GLU A 6 -8.45 1.71 45.23
CA GLU A 6 -8.76 3.09 44.85
C GLU A 6 -7.51 4.00 44.78
N ASN A 7 -6.56 3.81 45.68
CA ASN A 7 -5.29 4.56 45.72
C ASN A 7 -4.42 4.37 44.49
N HIS A 8 -4.70 3.39 43.62
CA HIS A 8 -3.95 3.10 42.42
C HIS A 8 -4.71 3.51 41.16
N LYS A 9 -5.87 4.16 41.27
CA LYS A 9 -6.73 4.52 40.14
C LYS A 9 -6.01 5.35 39.09
N GLU A 10 -5.34 6.42 39.50
CA GLU A 10 -4.58 7.29 38.58
C GLU A 10 -3.47 6.52 37.86
N LYS A 11 -2.67 5.77 38.61
CA LYS A 11 -1.58 4.96 38.02
C LYS A 11 -2.11 3.90 37.05
N VAL A 12 -3.26 3.31 37.31
CA VAL A 12 -3.89 2.33 36.42
C VAL A 12 -4.40 3.02 35.16
N MET A 13 -5.06 4.16 35.29
CA MET A 13 -5.65 4.88 34.16
C MET A 13 -4.58 5.54 33.26
N ASP A 14 -3.56 6.16 33.85
CA ASP A 14 -2.61 6.99 33.10
C ASP A 14 -1.38 6.22 32.61
N SER A 15 -1.05 5.10 33.23
CA SER A 15 0.14 4.33 32.87
C SER A 15 -0.20 2.91 32.43
N TYR A 16 -0.87 2.14 33.27
CA TYR A 16 -1.08 0.71 33.02
C TYR A 16 -2.00 0.42 31.83
N LEU A 17 -3.17 1.06 31.77
CA LEU A 17 -4.11 0.85 30.67
C LEU A 17 -3.55 1.31 29.31
N PRO A 18 -2.92 2.49 29.19
CA PRO A 18 -2.24 2.88 27.95
C PRO A 18 -1.14 1.91 27.54
N HIS A 19 -0.35 1.41 28.49
CA HIS A 19 0.69 0.42 28.22
C HIS A 19 0.10 -0.88 27.66
N ILE A 20 -0.92 -1.44 28.31
CA ILE A 20 -1.59 -2.66 27.86
C ILE A 20 -2.24 -2.48 26.49
N LEU A 21 -2.91 -1.35 26.26
CA LEU A 21 -3.53 -1.03 24.98
C LEU A 21 -2.50 -0.91 23.85
N ASN A 22 -1.35 -0.30 24.13
CA ASN A 22 -0.26 -0.18 23.16
C ASN A 22 0.36 -1.56 22.86
N LYS A 23 0.57 -2.37 23.89
CA LYS A 23 1.09 -3.73 23.73
C LYS A 23 0.13 -4.62 22.94
N TYR A 24 -1.18 -4.54 23.24
CA TYR A 24 -2.21 -5.26 22.50
C TYR A 24 -2.25 -4.84 21.02
N LYS A 25 -2.18 -3.53 20.72
CA LYS A 25 -2.12 -3.03 19.35
C LYS A 25 -0.88 -3.55 18.60
N ALA A 26 0.28 -3.50 19.24
CA ALA A 26 1.52 -4.00 18.65
C ALA A 26 1.47 -5.52 18.36
N MET A 27 0.91 -6.32 19.27
CA MET A 27 0.70 -7.76 19.06
C MET A 27 -0.26 -8.00 17.89
N LYS A 28 -1.41 -7.33 17.88
CA LYS A 28 -2.40 -7.46 16.81
C LYS A 28 -1.89 -7.02 15.44
N GLU A 29 -1.04 -5.99 15.39
CA GLU A 29 -0.38 -5.56 14.14
C GLU A 29 0.68 -6.58 13.68
N GLY A 30 1.37 -7.26 14.60
CA GLY A 30 2.34 -8.32 14.29
C GLY A 30 1.69 -9.60 13.75
N GLU A 31 0.49 -9.93 14.21
CA GLU A 31 -0.27 -11.12 13.81
C GLU A 31 -1.19 -10.87 12.59
N LYS A 32 -1.23 -9.63 12.07
CA LYS A 32 -2.10 -9.30 10.94
C LYS A 32 -1.71 -10.09 9.70
N VAL A 33 -2.57 -11.02 9.29
CA VAL A 33 -2.49 -11.66 7.97
C VAL A 33 -2.85 -10.62 6.92
N LEU A 34 -1.89 -10.28 6.07
CA LEU A 34 -2.08 -9.32 4.99
C LEU A 34 -2.95 -9.92 3.90
N LYS A 35 -3.83 -9.11 3.35
CA LYS A 35 -4.72 -9.51 2.27
C LYS A 35 -4.34 -8.86 0.95
N HIS A 36 -4.48 -9.65 -0.09
CA HIS A 36 -4.41 -9.20 -1.47
C HIS A 36 -5.83 -9.19 -2.04
N TYR A 37 -6.23 -8.03 -2.54
CA TYR A 37 -7.54 -7.81 -3.14
C TYR A 37 -7.37 -7.65 -4.64
N THR A 38 -8.07 -8.47 -5.40
CA THR A 38 -8.14 -8.40 -6.87
C THR A 38 -9.57 -8.15 -7.32
N ARG A 39 -9.73 -7.69 -8.54
CA ARG A 39 -11.03 -7.34 -9.10
C ARG A 39 -11.07 -7.69 -10.58
N ALA A 40 -12.11 -8.44 -10.99
CA ALA A 40 -12.38 -8.82 -12.37
C ALA A 40 -13.77 -8.31 -12.79
N GLY A 41 -13.98 -6.96 -12.78
CA GLY A 41 -15.25 -6.35 -13.19
C GLY A 41 -16.39 -6.43 -12.18
N GLY A 42 -16.11 -6.81 -10.92
CA GLY A 42 -17.08 -6.97 -9.84
C GLY A 42 -16.57 -6.38 -8.50
N PRO A 43 -17.09 -6.84 -7.36
CA PRO A 43 -16.58 -6.46 -6.05
C PRO A 43 -15.15 -6.98 -5.83
N TRP A 44 -14.42 -6.38 -4.89
CA TRP A 44 -13.10 -6.83 -4.48
C TRP A 44 -13.17 -8.25 -3.91
N GLN A 45 -12.34 -9.14 -4.45
CA GLN A 45 -12.15 -10.50 -3.93
C GLN A 45 -10.84 -10.52 -3.14
N SER A 46 -10.85 -11.09 -1.94
CA SER A 46 -9.67 -11.13 -1.08
C SER A 46 -9.08 -12.53 -0.98
N SER A 47 -7.77 -12.61 -1.05
CA SER A 47 -6.95 -13.76 -0.69
C SER A 47 -5.87 -13.34 0.31
N GLU A 48 -5.19 -14.29 0.93
CA GLU A 48 -4.02 -13.96 1.71
C GLU A 48 -2.88 -13.48 0.81
N LEU A 49 -2.12 -12.48 1.27
CA LEU A 49 -0.92 -12.03 0.58
C LEU A 49 0.19 -13.07 0.79
N GLY A 50 0.18 -14.12 -0.03
CA GLY A 50 1.13 -15.24 0.05
C GLY A 50 2.54 -14.93 -0.47
N HIS A 51 2.84 -13.67 -0.84
CA HIS A 51 4.13 -13.30 -1.42
C HIS A 51 5.20 -13.10 -0.33
N PRO A 52 6.27 -13.93 -0.31
CA PRO A 52 7.25 -13.92 0.79
C PRO A 52 8.26 -12.78 0.73
N ALA A 53 8.21 -11.90 -0.28
CA ALA A 53 9.20 -10.85 -0.45
C ALA A 53 9.17 -9.85 0.70
N THR A 54 10.35 -9.59 1.24
CA THR A 54 10.63 -8.53 2.21
C THR A 54 11.77 -7.66 1.68
N PHE A 55 12.04 -6.52 2.30
CA PHE A 55 13.20 -5.72 1.93
C PHE A 55 14.53 -6.46 2.16
N ASP A 56 14.56 -7.49 3.01
CA ASP A 56 15.76 -8.31 3.24
C ASP A 56 15.98 -9.32 2.12
N THR A 57 14.89 -9.82 1.49
CA THR A 57 14.94 -10.90 0.48
C THR A 57 14.98 -10.38 -0.96
N ILE A 58 14.59 -9.13 -1.23
CA ILE A 58 14.64 -8.59 -2.59
C ILE A 58 16.05 -8.19 -3.00
N ALA A 59 16.45 -8.60 -4.22
CA ALA A 59 17.68 -8.12 -4.84
C ALA A 59 17.47 -6.70 -5.38
N MET A 60 18.08 -5.73 -4.74
CA MET A 60 18.00 -4.32 -5.08
C MET A 60 19.29 -3.61 -4.64
N GLU A 61 19.68 -2.58 -5.37
CA GLU A 61 20.79 -1.73 -4.98
C GLU A 61 20.60 -1.17 -3.56
N PRO A 62 21.60 -1.28 -2.67
CA PRO A 62 21.47 -0.91 -1.25
C PRO A 62 21.03 0.54 -1.03
N GLU A 63 21.54 1.47 -1.84
CA GLU A 63 21.20 2.89 -1.75
C GLU A 63 19.73 3.14 -2.11
N LEU A 64 19.24 2.52 -3.18
CA LEU A 64 17.85 2.62 -3.60
C LEU A 64 16.91 1.98 -2.55
N LYS A 65 17.30 0.82 -2.02
CA LYS A 65 16.56 0.15 -0.94
C LYS A 65 16.42 1.07 0.28
N LYS A 66 17.53 1.68 0.71
CA LYS A 66 17.55 2.62 1.83
C LYS A 66 16.69 3.84 1.55
N ALA A 67 16.79 4.44 0.37
CA ALA A 67 15.97 5.60 -0.01
C ALA A 67 14.47 5.31 0.05
N ILE A 68 14.04 4.12 -0.38
CA ILE A 68 12.63 3.70 -0.31
C ILE A 68 12.21 3.53 1.16
N LEU A 69 12.99 2.84 1.99
CA LEU A 69 12.70 2.64 3.40
C LEU A 69 12.60 3.98 4.16
N ASP A 70 13.55 4.89 3.94
CA ASP A 70 13.56 6.22 4.56
C ASP A 70 12.31 7.04 4.15
N ASP A 71 11.85 6.90 2.90
CA ASP A 71 10.63 7.57 2.42
C ASP A 71 9.36 6.97 3.03
N LEU A 72 9.26 5.65 3.14
CA LEU A 72 8.16 4.95 3.80
C LEU A 72 8.07 5.32 5.28
N ASP A 73 9.20 5.35 5.98
CA ASP A 73 9.26 5.77 7.38
C ASP A 73 8.85 7.22 7.57
N ARG A 74 9.30 8.10 6.67
CA ARG A 74 8.90 9.49 6.67
C ARG A 74 7.39 9.63 6.45
N PHE A 75 6.82 8.85 5.55
CA PHE A 75 5.38 8.80 5.31
C PHE A 75 4.61 8.38 6.57
N LEU A 76 5.02 7.30 7.24
CA LEU A 76 4.38 6.83 8.48
C LEU A 76 4.42 7.89 9.59
N ARG A 77 5.59 8.49 9.82
CA ARG A 77 5.78 9.52 10.88
C ARG A 77 4.98 10.80 10.63
N ARG A 78 4.71 11.14 9.37
CA ARG A 78 4.02 12.39 9.00
C ARG A 78 2.49 12.30 9.02
N LYS A 79 1.89 11.21 9.43
CA LYS A 79 0.42 11.05 9.48
C LYS A 79 -0.27 12.18 10.24
N SER A 80 0.22 12.53 11.42
CA SER A 80 -0.32 13.62 12.24
C SER A 80 -0.18 15.00 11.57
N PHE A 81 0.90 15.23 10.85
CA PHE A 81 1.13 16.45 10.08
C PHE A 81 0.09 16.60 8.96
N TYR A 82 -0.14 15.54 8.15
CA TYR A 82 -1.16 15.56 7.10
C TYR A 82 -2.55 15.91 7.66
N LYS A 83 -2.90 15.34 8.81
CA LYS A 83 -4.14 15.65 9.51
C LYS A 83 -4.21 17.13 9.92
N LYS A 84 -3.11 17.69 10.45
CA LYS A 84 -3.06 19.11 10.88
C LYS A 84 -3.24 20.09 9.71
N VAL A 85 -2.71 19.77 8.53
CA VAL A 85 -2.78 20.63 7.34
C VAL A 85 -3.97 20.31 6.43
N GLY A 86 -4.91 19.45 6.86
CA GLY A 86 -6.11 19.09 6.11
C GLY A 86 -5.85 18.37 4.79
N LYS A 87 -4.69 17.73 4.63
CA LYS A 87 -4.32 16.99 3.41
C LYS A 87 -4.53 15.49 3.59
N ALA A 88 -4.90 14.82 2.49
CA ALA A 88 -4.97 13.36 2.48
C ALA A 88 -3.59 12.75 2.73
N TRP A 89 -3.52 11.80 3.66
CA TRP A 89 -2.30 11.05 3.96
C TRP A 89 -2.11 9.94 2.93
N LYS A 90 -1.45 10.30 1.82
CA LYS A 90 -1.20 9.42 0.68
C LYS A 90 0.21 9.63 0.13
N ARG A 91 0.80 8.56 -0.38
CA ARG A 91 2.09 8.57 -1.06
C ARG A 91 1.98 7.77 -2.37
N GLY A 92 2.50 8.31 -3.47
CA GLY A 92 2.49 7.66 -4.77
C GLY A 92 3.89 7.31 -5.24
N TYR A 93 4.02 6.14 -5.87
CA TYR A 93 5.22 5.67 -6.55
C TYR A 93 4.86 5.27 -7.98
N LEU A 94 5.75 5.52 -8.92
CA LEU A 94 5.68 5.00 -10.27
C LEU A 94 6.79 3.96 -10.43
N LEU A 95 6.39 2.70 -10.60
CA LEU A 95 7.30 1.60 -10.86
C LEU A 95 7.32 1.31 -12.36
N TYR A 96 8.48 1.38 -12.97
CA TYR A 96 8.64 1.12 -14.40
C TYR A 96 9.80 0.16 -14.68
N GLY A 97 9.75 -0.50 -15.81
CA GLY A 97 10.78 -1.46 -16.24
C GLY A 97 10.20 -2.66 -16.96
N PRO A 98 11.05 -3.51 -17.57
CA PRO A 98 10.61 -4.71 -18.29
C PRO A 98 9.86 -5.69 -17.38
N PRO A 99 9.12 -6.65 -17.94
CA PRO A 99 8.56 -7.76 -17.17
C PRO A 99 9.68 -8.53 -16.43
N GLY A 100 9.36 -9.06 -15.24
CA GLY A 100 10.31 -9.85 -14.46
C GLY A 100 11.35 -9.05 -13.65
N THR A 101 11.34 -7.72 -13.66
CA THR A 101 12.29 -6.88 -12.90
C THR A 101 11.96 -6.70 -11.41
N GLY A 102 11.05 -7.49 -10.85
CA GLY A 102 10.76 -7.47 -9.42
C GLY A 102 9.79 -6.38 -8.95
N LYS A 103 9.04 -5.71 -9.86
CA LYS A 103 8.06 -4.68 -9.48
C LYS A 103 7.02 -5.20 -8.48
N THR A 104 6.45 -6.38 -8.73
CA THR A 104 5.48 -7.03 -7.84
C THR A 104 6.13 -7.45 -6.51
N SER A 105 7.36 -7.94 -6.54
CA SER A 105 8.13 -8.28 -5.33
C SER A 105 8.39 -7.05 -4.46
N LEU A 106 8.67 -5.90 -5.07
CA LEU A 106 8.83 -4.64 -4.34
C LEU A 106 7.51 -4.20 -3.68
N ILE A 107 6.38 -4.31 -4.38
CA ILE A 107 5.06 -4.00 -3.82
C ILE A 107 4.77 -4.90 -2.61
N ALA A 108 5.04 -6.20 -2.74
CA ALA A 108 4.88 -7.15 -1.63
C ALA A 108 5.82 -6.85 -0.45
N ALA A 109 7.07 -6.46 -0.72
CA ALA A 109 8.00 -6.03 0.33
C ALA A 109 7.53 -4.76 1.05
N MET A 110 7.00 -3.78 0.31
CA MET A 110 6.38 -2.58 0.90
C MET A 110 5.16 -2.94 1.76
N ALA A 111 4.28 -3.84 1.29
CA ALA A 111 3.11 -4.30 2.02
C ALA A 111 3.50 -5.02 3.32
N ASN A 112 4.48 -5.91 3.25
CA ASN A 112 5.02 -6.62 4.41
C ASN A 112 5.67 -5.66 5.42
N TYR A 113 6.39 -4.64 4.96
CA TYR A 113 7.02 -3.62 5.80
C TYR A 113 6.00 -2.73 6.51
N LEU A 114 5.04 -2.19 5.76
CA LEU A 114 4.02 -1.28 6.26
C LEU A 114 2.89 -1.98 7.04
N LYS A 115 2.75 -3.31 6.89
CA LYS A 115 1.60 -4.09 7.35
C LYS A 115 0.27 -3.58 6.76
N PHE A 116 0.30 -3.28 5.46
CA PHE A 116 -0.82 -2.79 4.68
C PHE A 116 -1.32 -3.86 3.72
N ASP A 117 -2.63 -3.89 3.52
CA ASP A 117 -3.27 -4.75 2.52
C ASP A 117 -2.99 -4.21 1.11
N VAL A 118 -3.01 -5.09 0.11
CA VAL A 118 -2.76 -4.72 -1.30
C VAL A 118 -4.06 -4.82 -2.09
N TYR A 119 -4.41 -3.77 -2.81
CA TYR A 119 -5.50 -3.72 -3.78
C TYR A 119 -4.93 -3.59 -5.17
N ASP A 120 -5.15 -4.58 -6.01
CA ASP A 120 -4.65 -4.63 -7.38
C ASP A 120 -5.78 -4.32 -8.35
N LEU A 121 -5.70 -3.15 -8.97
CA LEU A 121 -6.68 -2.64 -9.91
C LEU A 121 -6.14 -2.69 -11.33
N GLU A 122 -6.65 -3.60 -12.12
CA GLU A 122 -6.41 -3.65 -13.55
C GLU A 122 -7.37 -2.69 -14.27
N LEU A 123 -6.84 -1.65 -14.94
CA LEU A 123 -7.67 -0.63 -15.59
C LEU A 123 -8.51 -1.19 -16.74
N SER A 124 -8.07 -2.27 -17.38
CA SER A 124 -8.80 -2.97 -18.42
C SER A 124 -10.13 -3.58 -17.92
N SER A 125 -10.20 -3.85 -16.60
CA SER A 125 -11.40 -4.38 -15.93
C SER A 125 -12.40 -3.31 -15.49
N VAL A 126 -12.08 -2.03 -15.70
CA VAL A 126 -12.92 -0.89 -15.29
C VAL A 126 -13.76 -0.41 -16.45
N PHE A 127 -15.10 -0.51 -16.31
CA PHE A 127 -16.04 -0.21 -17.40
C PHE A 127 -16.44 1.27 -17.49
N SER A 128 -16.32 2.04 -16.40
CA SER A 128 -16.75 3.44 -16.37
C SER A 128 -16.05 4.22 -15.26
N ASN A 129 -16.11 5.55 -15.34
CA ASN A 129 -15.63 6.42 -14.26
C ASN A 129 -16.39 6.18 -12.93
N ALA A 130 -17.69 5.85 -12.98
CA ALA A 130 -18.48 5.52 -11.80
C ALA A 130 -17.96 4.23 -11.14
N ASP A 131 -17.63 3.23 -11.94
CA ASP A 131 -17.05 1.97 -11.52
C ASP A 131 -15.66 2.17 -10.90
N LEU A 132 -14.81 3.00 -11.51
CA LEU A 132 -13.53 3.39 -10.95
C LEU A 132 -13.68 4.02 -9.57
N MET A 133 -14.58 5.02 -9.47
CA MET A 133 -14.81 5.72 -8.20
C MET A 133 -15.35 4.79 -7.11
N MET A 134 -16.24 3.86 -7.47
CA MET A 134 -16.75 2.85 -6.54
C MET A 134 -15.62 1.95 -6.05
N SER A 135 -14.73 1.52 -6.94
CA SER A 135 -13.57 0.69 -6.60
C SER A 135 -12.63 1.39 -5.62
N LEU A 136 -12.31 2.66 -5.90
CA LEU A 136 -11.44 3.47 -5.05
C LEU A 136 -12.04 3.74 -3.66
N ARG A 137 -13.38 3.96 -3.58
CA ARG A 137 -14.06 4.18 -2.30
C ARG A 137 -14.11 2.93 -1.41
N ASN A 138 -14.09 1.75 -2.03
CA ASN A 138 -14.16 0.47 -1.33
C ASN A 138 -12.78 -0.06 -0.92
N THR A 139 -11.71 0.73 -1.04
CA THR A 139 -10.41 0.38 -0.47
C THR A 139 -10.38 0.67 1.04
N SER A 140 -9.71 -0.17 1.80
CA SER A 140 -9.55 0.05 3.24
C SER A 140 -8.50 1.13 3.54
N ASN A 141 -8.59 1.73 4.72
CA ASN A 141 -7.50 2.52 5.27
C ASN A 141 -6.27 1.63 5.54
N ARG A 142 -5.07 2.18 5.42
CA ARG A 142 -3.80 1.44 5.51
C ARG A 142 -3.72 0.36 4.43
N SER A 143 -3.83 0.78 3.19
CA SER A 143 -3.72 -0.08 2.02
C SER A 143 -2.75 0.46 0.99
N ILE A 144 -2.27 -0.43 0.15
CA ILE A 144 -1.51 -0.12 -1.05
C ILE A 144 -2.43 -0.38 -2.23
N LEU A 145 -2.74 0.67 -3.00
CA LEU A 145 -3.46 0.54 -4.25
C LEU A 145 -2.44 0.45 -5.39
N VAL A 146 -2.48 -0.63 -6.11
CA VAL A 146 -1.70 -0.86 -7.33
C VAL A 146 -2.61 -0.63 -8.53
N ILE A 147 -2.15 0.15 -9.49
CA ILE A 147 -2.84 0.34 -10.77
C ILE A 147 -1.90 -0.18 -11.84
N GLU A 148 -2.32 -1.24 -12.52
CA GLU A 148 -1.55 -1.88 -13.58
C GLU A 148 -1.96 -1.36 -14.97
N ASP A 149 -1.04 -1.53 -15.93
CA ASP A 149 -1.26 -1.28 -17.36
C ASP A 149 -1.87 0.10 -17.68
N ILE A 150 -1.31 1.15 -17.08
CA ILE A 150 -1.75 2.55 -17.26
C ILE A 150 -1.65 2.99 -18.74
N ASP A 151 -0.78 2.36 -19.51
CA ASP A 151 -0.51 2.59 -20.94
C ASP A 151 -1.51 1.92 -21.88
N CYS A 152 -2.41 1.08 -21.35
CA CYS A 152 -3.43 0.40 -22.16
C CYS A 152 -4.67 1.24 -22.44
N ASN A 153 -4.76 2.47 -21.95
CA ASN A 153 -5.91 3.34 -22.18
C ASN A 153 -5.89 3.83 -23.65
N LYS A 154 -6.93 3.51 -24.42
CA LYS A 154 -7.04 3.80 -25.86
C LYS A 154 -6.82 5.26 -26.23
N GLU A 155 -7.10 6.20 -25.31
CA GLU A 155 -6.91 7.63 -25.52
C GLU A 155 -5.45 8.10 -25.49
N VAL A 156 -4.52 7.29 -24.95
CA VAL A 156 -3.09 7.59 -24.93
C VAL A 156 -2.39 7.10 -26.21
N ARG A 157 -3.00 6.16 -26.95
CA ARG A 157 -2.44 5.62 -28.21
C ARG A 157 -2.43 6.62 -29.36
N ASP A 158 -3.38 7.55 -29.40
CA ASP A 158 -3.49 8.51 -30.53
C ASP A 158 -2.43 9.62 -30.52
N ARG A 159 -1.59 9.72 -29.47
CA ARG A 159 -0.53 10.74 -29.38
C ARG A 159 0.89 10.23 -29.61
N SER A 160 1.09 8.94 -29.80
CA SER A 160 2.44 8.34 -29.90
C SER A 160 2.74 7.62 -31.21
N GLU A 161 1.92 7.78 -32.26
CA GLU A 161 2.16 7.14 -33.55
C GLU A 161 3.17 7.89 -34.47
N GLU A 162 3.75 9.02 -34.02
CA GLU A 162 4.69 9.79 -34.85
C GLU A 162 6.19 9.53 -34.61
N ASP A 163 6.58 8.77 -33.59
CA ASP A 163 7.99 8.42 -33.39
C ASP A 163 8.21 6.91 -33.47
N GLY A 164 8.66 6.49 -34.64
CA GLY A 164 9.07 5.10 -34.89
C GLY A 164 10.31 4.70 -34.12
N ASP A 165 10.25 3.46 -33.68
CA ASP A 165 11.34 2.53 -33.39
C ASP A 165 11.62 2.21 -31.92
N LEU A 166 11.70 0.85 -31.70
CA LEU A 166 12.19 0.17 -30.49
C LEU A 166 11.31 0.29 -29.23
N SER A 167 10.07 -0.18 -29.34
CA SER A 167 9.24 -0.42 -28.14
C SER A 167 9.68 -1.67 -27.37
N LEU A 168 10.68 -1.56 -26.52
CA LEU A 168 10.72 -2.31 -25.30
C LEU A 168 9.42 -1.98 -24.55
N LYS A 169 8.44 -2.89 -24.57
CA LYS A 169 7.15 -2.75 -23.86
C LYS A 169 7.41 -2.54 -22.38
N ARG A 170 7.55 -1.29 -21.96
CA ARG A 170 7.71 -0.92 -20.56
C ARG A 170 6.35 -1.01 -19.91
N LYS A 171 6.13 -1.98 -19.04
CA LYS A 171 4.92 -2.03 -18.22
C LYS A 171 5.07 -1.09 -17.03
N PHE A 172 4.16 -0.16 -16.91
CA PHE A 172 4.10 0.79 -15.80
C PHE A 172 3.11 0.30 -14.74
N LYS A 173 3.50 0.40 -13.47
CA LYS A 173 2.62 0.21 -12.34
C LYS A 173 2.62 1.46 -11.49
N ARG A 174 1.46 2.05 -11.24
CA ARG A 174 1.30 3.11 -10.26
C ARG A 174 0.90 2.51 -8.93
N VAL A 175 1.65 2.82 -7.89
CA VAL A 175 1.40 2.38 -6.52
C VAL A 175 1.03 3.59 -5.68
N SER A 176 -0.11 3.55 -5.00
CA SER A 176 -0.53 4.57 -4.03
C SER A 176 -0.66 3.93 -2.65
N VAL A 177 -0.03 4.53 -1.65
CA VAL A 177 -0.05 4.09 -0.25
C VAL A 177 -0.90 5.07 0.54
N SER A 178 -1.85 4.59 1.32
CA SER A 178 -2.77 5.43 2.12
C SER A 178 -3.08 4.83 3.49
#